data_a8aa9ceee1788de895cea9fcd551256f
#
_entry.id   a8aa9ceee1788de895cea9fcd551256f
#
_cell.length_a   1.000
_cell.length_b   1.000
_cell.length_c   1.000
_cell.angle_alpha   90.00
_cell.angle_beta   90.00
_cell.angle_gamma   90.00
#
_symmetry.space_group_name_H-M   'P 1'
#
loop_
_entity.id
_entity.type
_entity.pdbx_description
1 polymer ?
#
loop_
_entity_poly.entity_id
_entity_poly.type
_entity_poly.pdbx_seq_one_letter_code
_entity_poly.pdbx_strand_id
1 'polypeptide(L)'
;MKSDAKFTLADLAQLAGVSTSTASRALKNNPLIKQATREKVQSLAREHNYSVNAAASRLRTQKTNVIAVILNLIDDTEQSISDPFLLKIVAELNKALNAAGYELLLSNSFMASDDWANYFITSQRADGLIVVGQGKSNEKIDKAAAAGVPLVVWGEPTTPSSYPIIGGNNRRGGYLATTHLIEGGCKHILFLGDPDHAEMTERHAGYEQALREHGLTPDPALTKPIDITSKAAYDCINDTVRQHGLNFDGIVCISDMLALGALKALKERYVNIPADVSIVGYDDITLAELMHPSITTIRQDTQQAAQKMVSQLLKQFEGQPTASDTVDISLQVRRSTRAEN
;
A
#
# COMPACT_ATOMS: atom_id res chain seq x y z
N MET A 1 25.82 -26.17 -39.33
CA MET A 1 25.10 -25.35 -38.34
C MET A 1 26.12 -24.50 -37.63
N LYS A 2 26.21 -23.19 -37.95
CA LYS A 2 27.06 -22.26 -37.19
C LYS A 2 26.37 -22.01 -35.84
N SER A 3 27.11 -22.29 -34.77
CA SER A 3 26.73 -21.93 -33.40
C SER A 3 26.48 -20.42 -33.38
N ASP A 4 25.25 -19.97 -33.10
CA ASP A 4 24.91 -18.58 -32.77
C ASP A 4 25.56 -18.24 -31.43
N ALA A 5 26.85 -17.95 -31.45
CA ALA A 5 27.59 -17.49 -30.29
C ALA A 5 27.03 -16.08 -29.94
N LYS A 6 26.31 -16.00 -28.84
CA LYS A 6 25.72 -14.75 -28.35
C LYS A 6 26.83 -13.72 -28.12
N PHE A 7 26.72 -12.55 -28.78
CA PHE A 7 27.67 -11.44 -28.64
C PHE A 7 27.86 -11.06 -27.17
N THR A 8 29.10 -11.01 -26.71
CA THR A 8 29.44 -10.89 -25.26
C THR A 8 29.99 -9.50 -24.90
N LEU A 9 30.13 -9.21 -23.62
CA LEU A 9 30.81 -8.01 -23.14
C LEU A 9 32.29 -7.99 -23.53
N ALA A 10 32.93 -9.16 -23.69
CA ALA A 10 34.30 -9.26 -24.13
C ALA A 10 34.43 -8.85 -25.61
N ASP A 11 33.53 -9.30 -26.47
CA ASP A 11 33.49 -8.93 -27.89
C ASP A 11 33.25 -7.41 -28.04
N LEU A 12 32.31 -6.85 -27.26
CA LEU A 12 32.05 -5.40 -27.25
C LEU A 12 33.30 -4.61 -26.84
N ALA A 13 33.98 -5.06 -25.78
CA ALA A 13 35.17 -4.40 -25.24
C ALA A 13 36.33 -4.45 -26.30
N GLN A 14 36.48 -5.58 -26.95
CA GLN A 14 37.48 -5.74 -28.05
C GLN A 14 37.20 -4.81 -29.21
N LEU A 15 35.94 -4.74 -29.69
CA LEU A 15 35.54 -3.82 -30.77
C LEU A 15 35.70 -2.35 -30.40
N ALA A 16 35.43 -2.01 -29.15
CA ALA A 16 35.61 -0.65 -28.65
C ALA A 16 37.07 -0.27 -28.38
N GLY A 17 38.01 -1.26 -28.33
CA GLY A 17 39.41 -1.05 -28.00
C GLY A 17 39.63 -0.69 -26.50
N VAL A 18 38.81 -1.25 -25.62
CA VAL A 18 38.87 -1.00 -24.16
C VAL A 18 38.85 -2.29 -23.38
N SER A 19 39.15 -2.22 -22.06
CA SER A 19 38.98 -3.38 -21.19
C SER A 19 37.51 -3.69 -20.94
N THR A 20 37.15 -4.93 -20.59
CA THR A 20 35.79 -5.34 -20.25
C THR A 20 35.23 -4.53 -19.07
N SER A 21 36.08 -4.14 -18.10
CA SER A 21 35.70 -3.27 -16.98
C SER A 21 35.37 -1.85 -17.46
N THR A 22 36.12 -1.31 -18.41
CA THR A 22 35.86 0.00 -19.02
C THR A 22 34.57 -0.03 -19.86
N ALA A 23 34.35 -1.06 -20.68
CA ALA A 23 33.13 -1.25 -21.43
C ALA A 23 31.90 -1.35 -20.52
N SER A 24 31.97 -2.15 -19.44
CA SER A 24 30.89 -2.26 -18.45
C SER A 24 30.56 -0.93 -17.79
N ARG A 25 31.56 -0.13 -17.40
CA ARG A 25 31.37 1.20 -16.80
C ARG A 25 30.79 2.19 -17.82
N ALA A 26 31.26 2.14 -19.08
CA ALA A 26 30.76 3.01 -20.17
C ALA A 26 29.27 2.74 -20.46
N LEU A 27 28.83 1.48 -20.46
CA LEU A 27 27.42 1.10 -20.62
C LEU A 27 26.53 1.62 -19.48
N LYS A 28 27.06 1.74 -18.28
CA LYS A 28 26.39 2.29 -17.07
C LYS A 28 26.49 3.81 -16.93
N ASN A 29 26.93 4.52 -17.98
CA ASN A 29 27.12 5.99 -17.95
C ASN A 29 28.05 6.51 -16.84
N ASN A 30 29.00 5.71 -16.36
CA ASN A 30 29.88 6.10 -15.27
C ASN A 30 30.69 7.37 -15.65
N PRO A 31 30.62 8.45 -14.85
CA PRO A 31 31.27 9.73 -15.14
C PRO A 31 32.81 9.67 -15.19
N LEU A 32 33.42 8.66 -14.59
CA LEU A 32 34.86 8.44 -14.63
C LEU A 32 35.36 7.98 -16.01
N ILE A 33 34.47 7.57 -16.92
CA ILE A 33 34.80 7.21 -18.29
C ILE A 33 34.59 8.42 -19.19
N LYS A 34 35.59 8.73 -20.02
CA LYS A 34 35.53 9.85 -20.99
C LYS A 34 34.26 9.75 -21.84
N GLN A 35 33.63 10.87 -22.14
CA GLN A 35 32.38 10.93 -22.89
C GLN A 35 32.49 10.23 -24.23
N ALA A 36 33.54 10.51 -25.02
CA ALA A 36 33.79 9.88 -26.32
C ALA A 36 33.86 8.33 -26.21
N THR A 37 34.45 7.81 -25.14
CA THR A 37 34.53 6.36 -24.92
C THR A 37 33.16 5.77 -24.57
N ARG A 38 32.35 6.48 -23.73
CA ARG A 38 30.98 6.06 -23.43
C ARG A 38 30.13 6.00 -24.68
N GLU A 39 30.14 7.06 -25.48
CA GLU A 39 29.37 7.14 -26.73
C GLU A 39 29.77 6.03 -27.72
N LYS A 40 31.08 5.79 -27.91
CA LYS A 40 31.58 4.70 -28.74
C LYS A 40 31.06 3.34 -28.29
N VAL A 41 31.21 3.01 -27.02
CA VAL A 41 30.79 1.72 -26.48
C VAL A 41 29.27 1.55 -26.59
N GLN A 42 28.49 2.58 -26.28
CA GLN A 42 27.03 2.55 -26.37
C GLN A 42 26.53 2.45 -27.82
N SER A 43 27.22 3.09 -28.78
CA SER A 43 26.90 2.97 -30.20
C SER A 43 27.13 1.54 -30.68
N LEU A 44 28.29 0.95 -30.40
CA LEU A 44 28.60 -0.44 -30.75
C LEU A 44 27.62 -1.43 -30.06
N ALA A 45 27.22 -1.18 -28.81
CA ALA A 45 26.23 -2.02 -28.13
C ALA A 45 24.88 -2.00 -28.86
N ARG A 46 24.40 -0.82 -29.30
CA ARG A 46 23.18 -0.70 -30.12
C ARG A 46 23.29 -1.39 -31.46
N GLU A 47 24.42 -1.19 -32.15
CA GLU A 47 24.68 -1.78 -33.50
C GLU A 47 24.64 -3.32 -33.45
N HIS A 48 25.20 -3.90 -32.37
CA HIS A 48 25.26 -5.36 -32.21
C HIS A 48 24.12 -5.94 -31.35
N ASN A 49 23.07 -5.15 -31.07
CA ASN A 49 21.95 -5.54 -30.18
C ASN A 49 22.43 -6.13 -28.83
N TYR A 50 23.55 -5.62 -28.32
CA TYR A 50 24.11 -6.06 -27.05
C TYR A 50 23.37 -5.37 -25.89
N SER A 51 22.77 -6.16 -25.02
CA SER A 51 22.29 -5.71 -23.72
C SER A 51 23.13 -6.32 -22.60
N VAL A 52 23.36 -5.54 -21.55
CA VAL A 52 24.06 -6.05 -20.37
C VAL A 52 23.26 -7.25 -19.81
N ASN A 53 23.93 -8.40 -19.72
CA ASN A 53 23.30 -9.55 -19.11
C ASN A 53 23.08 -9.27 -17.60
N ALA A 54 21.84 -8.94 -17.25
CA ALA A 54 21.45 -8.63 -15.86
C ALA A 54 21.79 -9.79 -14.90
N ALA A 55 21.60 -11.05 -15.33
CA ALA A 55 21.92 -12.22 -14.52
C ALA A 55 23.43 -12.32 -14.22
N ALA A 56 24.30 -12.10 -15.21
CA ALA A 56 25.74 -12.09 -14.99
C ALA A 56 26.22 -10.90 -14.14
N SER A 57 25.54 -9.76 -14.23
CA SER A 57 25.81 -8.60 -13.38
C SER A 57 25.37 -8.87 -11.93
N ARG A 58 24.20 -9.47 -11.74
CA ARG A 58 23.65 -9.88 -10.40
C ARG A 58 24.59 -10.84 -9.69
N LEU A 59 25.05 -11.89 -10.38
CA LEU A 59 26.02 -12.86 -9.82
C LEU A 59 27.33 -12.20 -9.32
N ARG A 60 27.79 -11.16 -10.04
CA ARG A 60 29.03 -10.45 -9.67
C ARG A 60 28.85 -9.45 -8.54
N THR A 61 27.70 -8.74 -8.51
CA THR A 61 27.44 -7.66 -7.54
C THR A 61 26.69 -8.14 -6.33
N GLN A 62 26.11 -9.35 -6.37
CA GLN A 62 25.17 -9.90 -5.39
C GLN A 62 23.98 -8.96 -5.14
N LYS A 63 23.68 -8.05 -6.08
CA LYS A 63 22.54 -7.13 -6.02
C LYS A 63 21.63 -7.34 -7.23
N THR A 64 20.35 -7.41 -6.98
CA THR A 64 19.33 -7.55 -8.00
C THR A 64 18.85 -6.20 -8.52
N ASN A 65 18.94 -5.16 -7.72
CA ASN A 65 18.28 -3.86 -7.85
C ASN A 65 16.75 -4.01 -8.01
N VAL A 66 16.18 -4.99 -7.35
CA VAL A 66 14.75 -5.28 -7.32
C VAL A 66 14.29 -5.26 -5.88
N ILE A 67 13.15 -4.64 -5.61
CA ILE A 67 12.45 -4.71 -4.33
C ILE A 67 11.14 -5.45 -4.54
N ALA A 68 10.90 -6.48 -3.73
CA ALA A 68 9.62 -7.17 -3.74
C ALA A 68 8.60 -6.38 -2.91
N VAL A 69 7.50 -6.00 -3.55
CA VAL A 69 6.32 -5.43 -2.89
C VAL A 69 5.30 -6.53 -2.72
N ILE A 70 5.02 -6.89 -1.48
CA ILE A 70 4.13 -7.99 -1.12
C ILE A 70 2.83 -7.39 -0.60
N LEU A 71 1.73 -7.63 -1.30
CA LEU A 71 0.40 -7.33 -0.78
C LEU A 71 0.03 -8.45 0.20
N ASN A 72 -0.04 -8.11 1.48
CA ASN A 72 -0.42 -9.04 2.53
C ASN A 72 -1.95 -9.06 2.65
N LEU A 73 -2.57 -9.73 1.69
CA LEU A 73 -4.02 -9.88 1.61
C LEU A 73 -4.53 -10.73 2.76
N ILE A 74 -5.77 -10.48 3.17
CA ILE A 74 -6.42 -11.20 4.25
C ILE A 74 -6.88 -12.56 3.71
N ASP A 75 -6.47 -13.64 4.39
CA ASP A 75 -6.87 -15.00 4.07
C ASP A 75 -8.40 -15.14 4.20
N ASP A 76 -8.98 -15.99 3.36
CA ASP A 76 -10.42 -16.31 3.34
C ASP A 76 -11.36 -15.12 3.05
N THR A 77 -10.85 -14.03 2.46
CA THR A 77 -11.66 -12.88 2.04
C THR A 77 -11.65 -12.69 0.52
N GLU A 78 -12.61 -11.91 0.00
CA GLU A 78 -12.64 -11.49 -1.40
C GLU A 78 -11.69 -10.30 -1.68
N GLN A 79 -10.84 -9.90 -0.72
CA GLN A 79 -9.86 -8.84 -0.94
C GLN A 79 -8.87 -9.27 -2.03
N SER A 80 -8.62 -8.40 -2.96
CA SER A 80 -7.76 -8.72 -4.10
C SER A 80 -6.82 -7.56 -4.43
N ILE A 81 -5.80 -7.87 -5.24
CA ILE A 81 -4.87 -6.88 -5.79
C ILE A 81 -5.58 -5.75 -6.55
N SER A 82 -6.82 -5.97 -7.00
CA SER A 82 -7.62 -4.98 -7.71
C SER A 82 -8.21 -3.89 -6.79
N ASP A 83 -8.01 -3.98 -5.47
CA ASP A 83 -8.41 -2.93 -4.56
C ASP A 83 -7.75 -1.60 -4.95
N PRO A 84 -8.54 -0.52 -5.17
CA PRO A 84 -8.02 0.75 -5.67
C PRO A 84 -6.99 1.41 -4.73
N PHE A 85 -7.11 1.23 -3.41
CA PHE A 85 -6.12 1.74 -2.47
C PHE A 85 -4.80 0.98 -2.60
N LEU A 86 -4.84 -0.36 -2.70
CA LEU A 86 -3.65 -1.18 -2.90
C LEU A 86 -2.94 -0.82 -4.21
N LEU A 87 -3.69 -0.63 -5.30
CA LEU A 87 -3.11 -0.20 -6.58
C LEU A 87 -2.50 1.19 -6.49
N LYS A 88 -3.13 2.12 -5.75
CA LYS A 88 -2.63 3.50 -5.56
C LYS A 88 -1.28 3.49 -4.82
N ILE A 89 -1.16 2.75 -3.70
CA ILE A 89 0.09 2.68 -2.95
C ILE A 89 1.20 1.96 -3.75
N VAL A 90 0.88 0.91 -4.51
CA VAL A 90 1.82 0.24 -5.41
C VAL A 90 2.34 1.19 -6.49
N ALA A 91 1.46 2.02 -7.07
CA ALA A 91 1.87 3.01 -8.06
C ALA A 91 2.85 4.05 -7.48
N GLU A 92 2.60 4.56 -6.27
CA GLU A 92 3.49 5.50 -5.60
C GLU A 92 4.82 4.83 -5.18
N LEU A 93 4.78 3.58 -4.70
CA LEU A 93 5.99 2.78 -4.43
C LEU A 93 6.83 2.58 -5.69
N ASN A 94 6.20 2.26 -6.83
CA ASN A 94 6.92 2.11 -8.10
C ASN A 94 7.65 3.40 -8.51
N LYS A 95 7.00 4.57 -8.35
CA LYS A 95 7.66 5.88 -8.62
C LYS A 95 8.85 6.11 -7.69
N ALA A 96 8.68 5.88 -6.39
CA ALA A 96 9.73 6.10 -5.40
C ALA A 96 10.91 5.14 -5.58
N LEU A 97 10.65 3.86 -5.86
CA LEU A 97 11.67 2.85 -6.13
C LEU A 97 12.44 3.15 -7.42
N ASN A 98 11.75 3.51 -8.50
CA ASN A 98 12.40 3.89 -9.76
C ASN A 98 13.31 5.11 -9.61
N ALA A 99 12.89 6.11 -8.83
CA ALA A 99 13.72 7.29 -8.50
C ALA A 99 14.98 6.90 -7.71
N ALA A 100 14.91 5.83 -6.91
CA ALA A 100 16.03 5.27 -6.14
C ALA A 100 16.87 4.24 -6.95
N GLY A 101 16.52 3.96 -8.22
CA GLY A 101 17.24 3.03 -9.08
C GLY A 101 16.89 1.54 -8.88
N TYR A 102 15.73 1.25 -8.32
CA TYR A 102 15.20 -0.10 -8.10
C TYR A 102 14.00 -0.40 -8.99
N GLU A 103 13.88 -1.64 -9.43
CA GLU A 103 12.69 -2.20 -10.07
C GLU A 103 11.74 -2.77 -9.01
N LEU A 104 10.44 -2.74 -9.26
CA LEU A 104 9.42 -3.30 -8.39
C LEU A 104 9.01 -4.70 -8.86
N LEU A 105 9.11 -5.70 -7.98
CA LEU A 105 8.54 -7.03 -8.16
C LEU A 105 7.26 -7.15 -7.33
N LEU A 106 6.09 -7.12 -7.97
CA LEU A 106 4.82 -7.27 -7.27
C LEU A 106 4.51 -8.74 -6.98
N SER A 107 4.14 -9.02 -5.74
CA SER A 107 3.70 -10.33 -5.26
C SER A 107 2.57 -10.17 -4.24
N ASN A 108 2.02 -11.27 -3.77
CA ASN A 108 1.07 -11.30 -2.66
C ASN A 108 1.41 -12.43 -1.69
N SER A 109 0.78 -12.40 -0.50
CA SER A 109 1.02 -13.37 0.57
C SER A 109 0.66 -14.82 0.21
N PHE A 110 -0.20 -15.05 -0.81
CA PHE A 110 -0.59 -16.38 -1.26
C PHE A 110 0.38 -16.99 -2.27
N MET A 111 0.97 -16.15 -3.13
CA MET A 111 1.89 -16.59 -4.19
C MET A 111 3.32 -16.82 -3.67
N ALA A 112 3.71 -16.10 -2.65
CA ALA A 112 5.00 -16.29 -1.99
C ALA A 112 4.93 -17.52 -1.07
N SER A 113 6.02 -18.30 -0.99
CA SER A 113 6.12 -19.37 0.01
C SER A 113 6.07 -18.76 1.43
N ASP A 114 5.87 -19.60 2.46
CA ASP A 114 5.90 -19.14 3.85
C ASP A 114 7.29 -18.70 4.33
N ASP A 115 8.32 -18.95 3.53
CA ASP A 115 9.70 -18.55 3.76
C ASP A 115 10.11 -17.44 2.76
N TRP A 116 9.72 -16.20 3.07
CA TRP A 116 10.03 -15.05 2.23
C TRP A 116 11.53 -14.75 2.14
N ALA A 117 12.31 -15.05 3.19
CA ALA A 117 13.74 -14.89 3.19
C ALA A 117 14.39 -15.75 2.10
N ASN A 118 14.03 -17.03 2.04
CA ASN A 118 14.54 -17.92 1.02
C ASN A 118 13.96 -17.60 -0.36
N TYR A 119 12.63 -17.37 -0.44
CA TYR A 119 11.93 -17.18 -1.71
C TYR A 119 12.37 -15.91 -2.45
N PHE A 120 12.62 -14.80 -1.75
CA PHE A 120 12.98 -13.53 -2.39
C PHE A 120 14.48 -13.23 -2.31
N ILE A 121 15.11 -13.41 -1.15
CA ILE A 121 16.47 -12.92 -0.91
C ILE A 121 17.51 -13.97 -1.27
N THR A 122 17.46 -15.16 -0.68
CA THR A 122 18.43 -16.23 -0.96
C THR A 122 18.40 -16.65 -2.43
N SER A 123 17.21 -16.69 -3.04
CA SER A 123 17.05 -16.99 -4.47
C SER A 123 17.39 -15.81 -5.40
N GLN A 124 17.89 -14.70 -4.87
CA GLN A 124 18.28 -13.49 -5.62
C GLN A 124 17.16 -12.93 -6.52
N ARG A 125 15.91 -12.94 -6.05
CA ARG A 125 14.77 -12.32 -6.74
C ARG A 125 14.59 -10.85 -6.36
N ALA A 126 14.97 -10.49 -5.11
CA ALA A 126 14.91 -9.13 -4.60
C ALA A 126 16.03 -8.87 -3.60
N ASP A 127 16.36 -7.61 -3.37
CA ASP A 127 17.35 -7.16 -2.38
C ASP A 127 16.70 -6.83 -1.02
N GLY A 128 15.39 -6.60 -0.99
CA GLY A 128 14.61 -6.28 0.19
C GLY A 128 13.12 -6.35 -0.09
N LEU A 129 12.31 -6.20 0.97
CA LEU A 129 10.86 -6.35 0.94
C LEU A 129 10.16 -5.06 1.39
N ILE A 130 9.07 -4.72 0.72
CA ILE A 130 8.06 -3.79 1.22
C ILE A 130 6.76 -4.57 1.32
N VAL A 131 6.19 -4.66 2.52
CA VAL A 131 4.94 -5.37 2.77
C VAL A 131 3.82 -4.37 2.94
N VAL A 132 2.74 -4.53 2.21
CA VAL A 132 1.56 -3.66 2.30
C VAL A 132 0.46 -4.40 3.03
N GLY A 133 0.16 -3.96 4.27
CA GLY A 133 -0.80 -4.55 5.20
C GLY A 133 -0.14 -5.50 6.20
N GLN A 134 -0.61 -5.45 7.45
CA GLN A 134 -0.16 -6.35 8.50
C GLN A 134 -0.98 -7.65 8.55
N GLY A 135 -2.20 -7.65 8.00
CA GLY A 135 -3.11 -8.79 8.07
C GLY A 135 -3.57 -9.10 9.50
N LYS A 136 -4.14 -10.29 9.70
CA LYS A 136 -4.51 -10.80 11.05
C LYS A 136 -3.33 -11.42 11.79
N SER A 137 -2.25 -11.77 11.07
CA SER A 137 -1.04 -12.37 11.63
C SER A 137 0.21 -11.76 10.98
N ASN A 138 1.17 -11.41 11.79
CA ASN A 138 2.48 -10.92 11.35
C ASN A 138 3.52 -12.04 11.19
N GLU A 139 3.15 -13.32 11.37
CA GLU A 139 4.08 -14.44 11.46
C GLU A 139 5.09 -14.51 10.30
N LYS A 140 4.63 -14.35 9.05
CA LYS A 140 5.50 -14.38 7.86
C LYS A 140 6.44 -13.17 7.83
N ILE A 141 5.96 -12.01 8.27
CA ILE A 141 6.74 -10.77 8.36
C ILE A 141 7.83 -10.92 9.45
N ASP A 142 7.42 -11.37 10.65
CA ASP A 142 8.30 -11.58 11.79
C ASP A 142 9.39 -12.61 11.48
N LYS A 143 9.04 -13.69 10.80
CA LYS A 143 9.98 -14.71 10.33
C LYS A 143 11.01 -14.14 9.35
N ALA A 144 10.59 -13.32 8.39
CA ALA A 144 11.50 -12.67 7.47
C ALA A 144 12.41 -11.65 8.18
N ALA A 145 11.87 -10.86 9.11
CA ALA A 145 12.64 -9.93 9.92
C ALA A 145 13.69 -10.65 10.80
N ALA A 146 13.30 -11.75 11.48
CA ALA A 146 14.19 -12.56 12.29
C ALA A 146 15.33 -13.21 11.48
N ALA A 147 15.09 -13.49 10.19
CA ALA A 147 16.12 -13.94 9.25
C ALA A 147 17.04 -12.81 8.75
N GLY A 148 16.89 -11.57 9.23
CA GLY A 148 17.70 -10.42 8.85
C GLY A 148 17.38 -9.83 7.47
N VAL A 149 16.20 -10.12 6.93
CA VAL A 149 15.76 -9.56 5.66
C VAL A 149 15.50 -8.05 5.81
N PRO A 150 16.11 -7.18 4.99
CA PRO A 150 15.73 -5.78 4.95
C PRO A 150 14.26 -5.64 4.53
N LEU A 151 13.41 -5.13 5.43
CA LEU A 151 11.99 -4.98 5.16
C LEU A 151 11.36 -3.77 5.85
N VAL A 152 10.28 -3.25 5.24
CA VAL A 152 9.45 -2.18 5.76
C VAL A 152 7.99 -2.56 5.54
N VAL A 153 7.12 -2.23 6.50
CA VAL A 153 5.70 -2.58 6.44
C VAL A 153 4.85 -1.31 6.35
N TRP A 154 3.83 -1.33 5.50
CA TRP A 154 2.69 -0.42 5.59
C TRP A 154 1.68 -1.01 6.57
N GLY A 155 1.34 -0.27 7.63
CA GLY A 155 0.45 -0.76 8.68
C GLY A 155 0.23 0.25 9.80
N GLU A 156 0.03 -0.24 11.02
CA GLU A 156 -0.15 0.60 12.23
C GLU A 156 1.21 0.90 12.89
N PRO A 157 1.71 2.15 12.83
CA PRO A 157 3.05 2.48 13.30
C PRO A 157 3.26 2.32 14.80
N THR A 158 2.19 2.27 15.59
CA THR A 158 2.27 2.09 17.06
C THR A 158 2.38 0.63 17.48
N THR A 159 2.21 -0.32 16.52
CA THR A 159 2.40 -1.74 16.79
C THR A 159 3.87 -2.04 17.13
N PRO A 160 4.16 -2.66 18.30
CA PRO A 160 5.52 -3.08 18.62
C PRO A 160 6.07 -4.06 17.58
N SER A 161 7.24 -3.75 17.02
CA SER A 161 7.86 -4.58 15.97
C SER A 161 9.38 -4.45 15.97
N SER A 162 10.08 -5.43 15.38
CA SER A 162 11.53 -5.39 15.14
C SER A 162 11.90 -4.75 13.81
N TYR A 163 10.93 -4.26 13.05
CA TYR A 163 11.06 -3.63 11.72
C TYR A 163 10.27 -2.33 11.67
N PRO A 164 10.63 -1.39 10.80
CA PRO A 164 9.90 -0.14 10.66
C PRO A 164 8.53 -0.35 10.04
N ILE A 165 7.51 0.26 10.63
CA ILE A 165 6.14 0.32 10.12
C ILE A 165 5.83 1.77 9.76
N ILE A 166 5.36 2.01 8.55
CA ILE A 166 4.90 3.30 8.07
C ILE A 166 3.39 3.21 7.86
N GLY A 167 2.63 4.20 8.34
CA GLY A 167 1.17 4.20 8.17
C GLY A 167 0.53 5.52 8.56
N GLY A 168 -0.78 5.64 8.34
CA GLY A 168 -1.56 6.79 8.80
C GLY A 168 -1.76 6.78 10.32
N ASN A 169 -2.10 7.92 10.89
CA ASN A 169 -2.60 7.94 12.27
C ASN A 169 -4.04 7.44 12.29
N ASN A 170 -4.21 6.11 12.39
CA ASN A 170 -5.50 5.44 12.27
C ASN A 170 -6.50 5.87 13.34
N ARG A 171 -6.06 6.03 14.60
CA ARG A 171 -6.92 6.52 15.69
C ARG A 171 -7.47 7.93 15.39
N ARG A 172 -6.59 8.83 14.96
CA ARG A 172 -7.00 10.18 14.55
C ARG A 172 -7.95 10.14 13.35
N GLY A 173 -7.75 9.23 12.40
CA GLY A 173 -8.63 9.06 11.23
C GLY A 173 -10.04 8.65 11.63
N GLY A 174 -10.19 7.63 12.47
CA GLY A 174 -11.49 7.22 13.03
C GLY A 174 -12.15 8.32 13.84
N TYR A 175 -11.35 9.04 14.63
CA TYR A 175 -11.82 10.20 15.40
C TYR A 175 -12.37 11.30 14.50
N LEU A 176 -11.63 11.74 13.50
CA LEU A 176 -12.04 12.81 12.58
C LEU A 176 -13.30 12.43 11.79
N ALA A 177 -13.38 11.20 11.29
CA ALA A 177 -14.55 10.72 10.55
C ALA A 177 -15.81 10.75 11.41
N THR A 178 -15.70 10.31 12.66
CA THR A 178 -16.84 10.24 13.60
C THR A 178 -17.24 11.60 14.09
N THR A 179 -16.29 12.46 14.46
CA THR A 179 -16.55 13.84 14.88
C THR A 179 -17.31 14.61 13.80
N HIS A 180 -16.87 14.50 12.54
CA HIS A 180 -17.55 15.16 11.42
C HIS A 180 -19.03 14.72 11.26
N LEU A 181 -19.33 13.43 11.47
CA LEU A 181 -20.72 12.94 11.48
C LEU A 181 -21.54 13.52 12.64
N ILE A 182 -20.93 13.57 13.84
CA ILE A 182 -21.60 14.12 15.03
C ILE A 182 -21.90 15.62 14.85
N GLU A 183 -20.94 16.40 14.38
CA GLU A 183 -21.09 17.84 14.05
C GLU A 183 -22.14 18.07 12.99
N GLY A 184 -22.30 17.14 12.01
CA GLY A 184 -23.39 17.10 11.04
C GLY A 184 -24.74 16.63 11.62
N GLY A 185 -24.84 16.40 12.93
CA GLY A 185 -26.08 16.07 13.66
C GLY A 185 -26.41 14.59 13.75
N CYS A 186 -25.50 13.67 13.38
CA CYS A 186 -25.70 12.23 13.53
C CYS A 186 -25.58 11.80 15.01
N LYS A 187 -26.46 10.89 15.44
CA LYS A 187 -26.50 10.37 16.82
C LYS A 187 -26.34 8.86 16.92
N HIS A 188 -26.73 8.14 15.87
CA HIS A 188 -26.65 6.68 15.79
C HIS A 188 -25.70 6.30 14.65
N ILE A 189 -24.42 6.24 14.97
CA ILE A 189 -23.38 6.09 13.97
C ILE A 189 -22.94 4.63 13.90
N LEU A 190 -23.15 4.01 12.74
CA LEU A 190 -22.72 2.65 12.45
C LEU A 190 -21.21 2.65 12.13
N PHE A 191 -20.44 1.77 12.75
CA PHE A 191 -19.07 1.48 12.35
C PHE A 191 -19.06 0.22 11.49
N LEU A 192 -18.52 0.32 10.28
CA LEU A 192 -18.56 -0.73 9.28
C LEU A 192 -17.14 -1.21 8.97
N GLY A 193 -16.79 -2.42 9.42
CA GLY A 193 -15.50 -3.06 9.26
C GLY A 193 -15.10 -3.91 10.46
N ASP A 194 -14.20 -4.89 10.23
CA ASP A 194 -13.70 -5.77 11.26
C ASP A 194 -12.59 -5.07 12.07
N PRO A 195 -12.79 -4.80 13.39
CA PRO A 195 -11.77 -4.16 14.22
C PRO A 195 -10.59 -5.08 14.59
N ASP A 196 -10.58 -6.36 14.16
CA ASP A 196 -9.58 -7.37 14.53
C ASP A 196 -8.28 -7.29 13.71
N HIS A 197 -7.90 -6.09 13.29
CA HIS A 197 -6.64 -5.77 12.59
C HIS A 197 -6.03 -4.53 13.23
N ALA A 198 -4.70 -4.44 13.27
CA ALA A 198 -4.01 -3.36 13.96
C ALA A 198 -4.50 -1.96 13.54
N GLU A 199 -4.54 -1.66 12.24
CA GLU A 199 -5.04 -0.39 11.72
C GLU A 199 -6.53 -0.17 12.04
N MET A 200 -7.33 -1.22 11.94
CA MET A 200 -8.78 -1.14 12.14
C MET A 200 -9.14 -1.03 13.62
N THR A 201 -8.40 -1.68 14.51
CA THR A 201 -8.49 -1.50 15.96
C THR A 201 -8.31 -0.04 16.34
N GLU A 202 -7.30 0.62 15.78
CA GLU A 202 -7.05 2.04 16.06
C GLU A 202 -8.12 2.95 15.43
N ARG A 203 -8.61 2.66 14.22
CA ARG A 203 -9.76 3.41 13.64
C ARG A 203 -11.01 3.29 14.51
N HIS A 204 -11.31 2.07 15.00
CA HIS A 204 -12.43 1.83 15.92
C HIS A 204 -12.23 2.53 17.26
N ALA A 205 -11.03 2.49 17.83
CA ALA A 205 -10.72 3.21 19.07
C ALA A 205 -10.93 4.74 18.91
N GLY A 206 -10.57 5.29 17.74
CA GLY A 206 -10.84 6.69 17.42
C GLY A 206 -12.33 7.01 17.29
N TYR A 207 -13.10 6.11 16.66
CA TYR A 207 -14.57 6.21 16.58
C TYR A 207 -15.20 6.23 17.98
N GLU A 208 -14.86 5.29 18.84
CA GLU A 208 -15.39 5.25 20.20
C GLU A 208 -14.98 6.47 21.03
N GLN A 209 -13.74 6.94 20.88
CA GLN A 209 -13.24 8.14 21.54
C GLN A 209 -14.08 9.36 21.14
N ALA A 210 -14.34 9.57 19.87
CA ALA A 210 -15.15 10.68 19.40
C ALA A 210 -16.58 10.63 19.94
N LEU A 211 -17.22 9.45 19.95
CA LEU A 211 -18.55 9.29 20.56
C LEU A 211 -18.55 9.72 22.03
N ARG A 212 -17.63 9.20 22.85
CA ARG A 212 -17.56 9.50 24.28
C ARG A 212 -17.32 10.99 24.54
N GLU A 213 -16.40 11.61 23.82
CA GLU A 213 -16.07 13.03 23.99
C GLU A 213 -17.24 13.97 23.62
N HIS A 214 -18.15 13.51 22.74
CA HIS A 214 -19.36 14.26 22.39
C HIS A 214 -20.61 13.79 23.16
N GLY A 215 -20.43 13.03 24.25
CA GLY A 215 -21.52 12.61 25.13
C GLY A 215 -22.42 11.50 24.57
N LEU A 216 -21.98 10.81 23.53
CA LEU A 216 -22.65 9.64 22.97
C LEU A 216 -22.03 8.36 23.54
N THR A 217 -22.87 7.36 23.81
CA THR A 217 -22.40 6.06 24.29
C THR A 217 -22.14 5.13 23.11
N PRO A 218 -20.93 4.55 22.97
CA PRO A 218 -20.68 3.51 21.98
C PRO A 218 -21.63 2.33 22.19
N ASP A 219 -22.34 1.94 21.13
CA ASP A 219 -23.23 0.77 21.14
C ASP A 219 -22.59 -0.36 20.33
N PRO A 220 -22.25 -1.51 20.96
CA PRO A 220 -21.68 -2.66 20.25
C PRO A 220 -22.57 -3.18 19.12
N ALA A 221 -23.89 -2.97 19.18
CA ALA A 221 -24.81 -3.37 18.11
C ALA A 221 -24.61 -2.55 16.82
N LEU A 222 -24.02 -1.36 16.93
CA LEU A 222 -23.66 -0.49 15.81
C LEU A 222 -22.24 -0.73 15.28
N THR A 223 -21.49 -1.69 15.80
CA THR A 223 -20.22 -2.16 15.20
C THR A 223 -20.48 -3.43 14.42
N LYS A 224 -20.19 -3.38 13.11
CA LYS A 224 -20.41 -4.52 12.19
C LYS A 224 -19.08 -5.03 11.67
N PRO A 225 -18.53 -6.12 12.24
CA PRO A 225 -17.31 -6.75 11.75
C PRO A 225 -17.61 -7.46 10.43
N ILE A 226 -17.08 -6.91 9.34
CA ILE A 226 -17.24 -7.44 7.99
C ILE A 226 -15.93 -7.31 7.20
N ASP A 227 -15.79 -8.13 6.17
CA ASP A 227 -14.66 -8.07 5.24
C ASP A 227 -14.57 -6.73 4.51
N ILE A 228 -13.34 -6.34 4.13
CA ILE A 228 -13.06 -5.05 3.46
C ILE A 228 -13.43 -5.13 1.97
N THR A 229 -14.70 -5.43 1.68
CA THR A 229 -15.21 -5.49 0.31
C THR A 229 -16.53 -4.71 0.16
N SER A 230 -16.76 -4.14 -1.01
CA SER A 230 -18.02 -3.46 -1.28
C SER A 230 -19.23 -4.40 -1.21
N LYS A 231 -19.03 -5.68 -1.54
CA LYS A 231 -20.07 -6.71 -1.45
C LYS A 231 -20.47 -6.97 0.01
N ALA A 232 -19.49 -7.17 0.90
CA ALA A 232 -19.75 -7.40 2.32
C ALA A 232 -20.50 -6.22 2.96
N ALA A 233 -20.14 -4.99 2.62
CA ALA A 233 -20.85 -3.79 3.08
C ALA A 233 -22.27 -3.72 2.51
N TYR A 234 -22.46 -4.01 1.23
CA TYR A 234 -23.77 -4.04 0.60
C TYR A 234 -24.70 -5.06 1.27
N ASP A 235 -24.24 -6.28 1.48
CA ASP A 235 -25.00 -7.35 2.13
C ASP A 235 -25.31 -6.99 3.59
N CYS A 236 -24.33 -6.52 4.35
CA CYS A 236 -24.51 -6.12 5.75
C CYS A 236 -25.54 -5.00 5.93
N ILE A 237 -25.49 -3.95 5.13
CA ILE A 237 -26.48 -2.85 5.19
C ILE A 237 -27.87 -3.36 4.83
N ASN A 238 -28.00 -4.19 3.80
CA ASN A 238 -29.28 -4.80 3.43
C ASN A 238 -29.88 -5.64 4.55
N ASP A 239 -29.05 -6.47 5.19
CA ASP A 239 -29.48 -7.31 6.30
C ASP A 239 -29.84 -6.50 7.54
N THR A 240 -29.05 -5.49 7.88
CA THR A 240 -29.30 -4.59 9.01
C THR A 240 -30.64 -3.87 8.86
N VAL A 241 -30.87 -3.25 7.69
CA VAL A 241 -32.13 -2.52 7.43
C VAL A 241 -33.32 -3.47 7.37
N ARG A 242 -33.16 -4.68 6.85
CA ARG A 242 -34.24 -5.69 6.81
C ARG A 242 -34.64 -6.15 8.20
N GLN A 243 -33.67 -6.34 9.12
CA GLN A 243 -33.91 -6.89 10.47
C GLN A 243 -34.35 -5.83 11.49
N HIS A 244 -33.82 -4.63 11.39
CA HIS A 244 -33.93 -3.58 12.42
C HIS A 244 -34.52 -2.24 11.92
N GLY A 245 -34.83 -2.16 10.61
CA GLY A 245 -35.16 -0.86 10.00
C GLY A 245 -33.93 0.04 9.89
N LEU A 246 -34.14 1.31 9.55
CA LEU A 246 -33.09 2.31 9.49
C LEU A 246 -32.85 2.85 10.92
N ASN A 247 -32.02 2.15 11.69
CA ASN A 247 -31.72 2.47 13.10
C ASN A 247 -30.39 3.22 13.28
N PHE A 248 -29.84 3.78 12.20
CA PHE A 248 -28.62 4.59 12.18
C PHE A 248 -28.83 5.79 11.24
N ASP A 249 -28.13 6.89 11.49
CA ASP A 249 -28.16 8.14 10.74
C ASP A 249 -26.79 8.59 10.22
N GLY A 250 -25.73 7.84 10.60
CA GLY A 250 -24.35 8.00 10.14
C GLY A 250 -23.65 6.66 9.97
N ILE A 251 -22.68 6.59 9.06
CA ILE A 251 -21.82 5.40 8.85
C ILE A 251 -20.37 5.84 8.75
N VAL A 252 -19.52 5.30 9.61
CA VAL A 252 -18.06 5.32 9.47
C VAL A 252 -17.63 4.01 8.83
N CYS A 253 -17.11 4.07 7.60
CA CYS A 253 -16.57 2.92 6.90
C CYS A 253 -15.03 2.92 7.03
N ILE A 254 -14.44 1.76 7.35
CA ILE A 254 -12.98 1.64 7.46
C ILE A 254 -12.24 1.72 6.11
N SER A 255 -12.96 1.71 4.99
CA SER A 255 -12.43 1.96 3.64
C SER A 255 -13.49 2.55 2.73
N ASP A 256 -13.07 3.19 1.65
CA ASP A 256 -13.97 3.70 0.61
C ASP A 256 -14.70 2.55 -0.12
N MET A 257 -14.11 1.38 -0.22
CA MET A 257 -14.78 0.22 -0.80
C MET A 257 -16.02 -0.18 0.01
N LEU A 258 -15.95 -0.14 1.33
CA LEU A 258 -17.12 -0.34 2.19
C LEU A 258 -18.14 0.79 2.01
N ALA A 259 -17.67 2.04 1.93
CA ALA A 259 -18.56 3.19 1.72
C ALA A 259 -19.33 3.08 0.40
N LEU A 260 -18.70 2.60 -0.67
CA LEU A 260 -19.34 2.36 -1.97
C LEU A 260 -20.42 1.27 -1.88
N GLY A 261 -20.15 0.19 -1.15
CA GLY A 261 -21.12 -0.89 -0.91
C GLY A 261 -22.32 -0.41 -0.12
N ALA A 262 -22.07 0.34 0.98
CA ALA A 262 -23.11 0.93 1.81
C ALA A 262 -23.96 1.95 1.02
N LEU A 263 -23.31 2.83 0.25
CA LEU A 263 -23.98 3.79 -0.62
C LEU A 263 -24.94 3.10 -1.59
N LYS A 264 -24.47 2.04 -2.25
CA LYS A 264 -25.29 1.27 -3.21
C LYS A 264 -26.51 0.66 -2.51
N ALA A 265 -26.34 -0.02 -1.39
CA ALA A 265 -27.43 -0.67 -0.64
C ALA A 265 -28.50 0.33 -0.19
N LEU A 266 -28.09 1.48 0.34
CA LEU A 266 -29.02 2.53 0.79
C LEU A 266 -29.76 3.18 -0.37
N LYS A 267 -29.08 3.45 -1.49
CA LYS A 267 -29.73 4.04 -2.68
C LYS A 267 -30.77 3.11 -3.30
N GLU A 268 -30.52 1.81 -3.36
CA GLU A 268 -31.49 0.83 -3.84
C GLU A 268 -32.74 0.73 -2.94
N ARG A 269 -32.64 1.21 -1.69
CA ARG A 269 -33.76 1.34 -0.75
C ARG A 269 -34.38 2.73 -0.68
N TYR A 270 -34.00 3.62 -1.61
CA TYR A 270 -34.47 4.99 -1.69
C TYR A 270 -34.17 5.84 -0.44
N VAL A 271 -33.10 5.49 0.31
CA VAL A 271 -32.61 6.29 1.44
C VAL A 271 -31.85 7.49 0.88
N ASN A 272 -32.17 8.68 1.37
CA ASN A 272 -31.52 9.91 0.92
C ASN A 272 -30.17 10.10 1.60
N ILE A 273 -29.10 10.24 0.81
CA ILE A 273 -27.77 10.52 1.30
C ILE A 273 -27.39 11.93 0.82
N PRO A 274 -27.06 12.85 1.71
CA PRO A 274 -26.82 12.69 3.16
C PRO A 274 -28.04 12.94 4.08
N ALA A 275 -29.23 13.23 3.57
CA ALA A 275 -30.34 13.74 4.38
C ALA A 275 -30.81 12.74 5.46
N ASP A 276 -31.00 11.47 5.12
CA ASP A 276 -31.40 10.43 6.06
C ASP A 276 -30.20 9.78 6.72
N VAL A 277 -29.15 9.46 5.94
CA VAL A 277 -27.90 8.81 6.41
C VAL A 277 -26.69 9.50 5.80
N SER A 278 -25.75 9.92 6.63
CA SER A 278 -24.43 10.42 6.22
C SER A 278 -23.40 9.29 6.17
N ILE A 279 -22.47 9.31 5.20
CA ILE A 279 -21.45 8.27 5.03
C ILE A 279 -20.07 8.92 4.96
N VAL A 280 -19.13 8.39 5.77
CA VAL A 280 -17.70 8.72 5.69
C VAL A 280 -16.92 7.44 5.37
N GLY A 281 -16.05 7.53 4.33
CA GLY A 281 -15.12 6.49 3.92
C GLY A 281 -13.72 6.69 4.50
N TYR A 282 -12.77 5.91 3.96
CA TYR A 282 -11.35 5.99 4.30
C TYR A 282 -10.53 5.61 3.05
N ASP A 283 -9.38 6.26 2.79
CA ASP A 283 -8.39 6.04 1.73
C ASP A 283 -8.36 7.10 0.61
N ASP A 284 -9.47 7.80 0.36
CA ASP A 284 -9.62 8.78 -0.72
C ASP A 284 -9.24 8.20 -2.09
N ILE A 285 -9.91 7.10 -2.44
CA ILE A 285 -9.78 6.52 -3.78
C ILE A 285 -10.49 7.38 -4.83
N THR A 286 -10.05 7.32 -6.09
CA THR A 286 -10.63 8.12 -7.17
C THR A 286 -12.14 7.91 -7.33
N LEU A 287 -12.65 6.69 -7.10
CA LEU A 287 -14.07 6.39 -7.18
C LEU A 287 -14.89 7.14 -6.14
N ALA A 288 -14.34 7.43 -4.95
CA ALA A 288 -15.04 8.18 -3.91
C ALA A 288 -15.45 9.59 -4.39
N GLU A 289 -14.60 10.25 -5.16
CA GLU A 289 -14.88 11.56 -5.74
C GLU A 289 -15.91 11.50 -6.87
N LEU A 290 -15.87 10.43 -7.69
CA LEU A 290 -16.69 10.28 -8.90
C LEU A 290 -18.11 9.78 -8.63
N MET A 291 -18.39 9.29 -7.42
CA MET A 291 -19.74 8.82 -7.06
C MET A 291 -20.75 9.95 -6.93
N HIS A 292 -22.03 9.58 -6.92
CA HIS A 292 -23.12 10.51 -6.66
C HIS A 292 -24.05 9.98 -5.56
N PRO A 293 -24.07 10.63 -4.37
CA PRO A 293 -23.19 11.71 -3.93
C PRO A 293 -21.71 11.26 -3.85
N SER A 294 -20.78 12.21 -4.04
CA SER A 294 -19.36 11.96 -3.81
C SER A 294 -19.08 11.73 -2.33
N ILE A 295 -18.19 10.78 -2.04
CA ILE A 295 -17.95 10.26 -0.68
C ILE A 295 -16.99 11.19 0.09
N THR A 296 -17.43 11.67 1.25
CA THR A 296 -16.57 12.25 2.29
C THR A 296 -15.67 11.14 2.83
N THR A 297 -14.37 11.36 2.95
CA THR A 297 -13.42 10.29 3.27
C THR A 297 -12.17 10.82 3.97
N ILE A 298 -11.46 9.94 4.67
CA ILE A 298 -10.13 10.23 5.21
C ILE A 298 -9.08 9.93 4.15
N ARG A 299 -8.35 10.95 3.71
CA ARG A 299 -7.21 10.80 2.81
C ARG A 299 -5.98 10.37 3.58
N GLN A 300 -5.26 9.39 3.08
CA GLN A 300 -3.91 9.02 3.49
C GLN A 300 -2.91 9.50 2.42
N ASP A 301 -1.80 10.13 2.83
CA ASP A 301 -0.77 10.56 1.90
C ASP A 301 0.10 9.38 1.44
N THR A 302 -0.39 8.67 0.41
CA THR A 302 0.30 7.49 -0.16
C THR A 302 1.63 7.84 -0.83
N GLN A 303 1.80 9.08 -1.30
CA GLN A 303 3.06 9.55 -1.88
C GLN A 303 4.12 9.70 -0.77
N GLN A 304 3.78 10.38 0.32
CA GLN A 304 4.65 10.50 1.50
C GLN A 304 4.97 9.10 2.07
N ALA A 305 3.96 8.21 2.12
CA ALA A 305 4.13 6.82 2.56
C ALA A 305 5.19 6.09 1.74
N ALA A 306 5.07 6.10 0.43
CA ALA A 306 6.02 5.43 -0.46
C ALA A 306 7.45 5.99 -0.30
N GLN A 307 7.60 7.30 -0.20
CA GLN A 307 8.90 7.95 0.01
C GLN A 307 9.53 7.53 1.35
N LYS A 308 8.74 7.54 2.45
CA LYS A 308 9.21 7.11 3.77
C LYS A 308 9.58 5.63 3.77
N MET A 309 8.75 4.75 3.20
CA MET A 309 9.02 3.32 3.15
C MET A 309 10.31 3.00 2.37
N VAL A 310 10.49 3.59 1.20
CA VAL A 310 11.71 3.42 0.40
C VAL A 310 12.92 3.97 1.15
N SER A 311 12.81 5.15 1.79
CA SER A 311 13.89 5.72 2.59
C SER A 311 14.31 4.82 3.75
N GLN A 312 13.35 4.24 4.49
CA GLN A 312 13.64 3.32 5.60
C GLN A 312 14.31 2.04 5.11
N LEU A 313 13.90 1.51 3.95
CA LEU A 313 14.52 0.33 3.36
C LEU A 313 15.98 0.61 2.92
N LEU A 314 16.23 1.76 2.27
CA LEU A 314 17.58 2.15 1.85
C LEU A 314 18.52 2.34 3.05
N LYS A 315 18.04 2.91 4.16
CA LYS A 315 18.80 3.01 5.42
C LYS A 315 19.25 1.64 5.93
N GLN A 316 18.38 0.61 5.83
CA GLN A 316 18.75 -0.76 6.22
C GLN A 316 19.89 -1.30 5.35
N PHE A 317 19.89 -1.03 4.03
CA PHE A 317 21.00 -1.43 3.15
C PHE A 317 22.34 -0.78 3.52
N GLU A 318 22.29 0.39 4.15
CA GLU A 318 23.46 1.12 4.62
C GLU A 318 23.82 0.83 6.08
N GLY A 319 23.07 -0.06 6.75
CA GLY A 319 23.26 -0.37 8.17
C GLY A 319 22.90 0.78 9.12
N GLN A 320 22.09 1.74 8.65
CA GLN A 320 21.65 2.88 9.43
C GLN A 320 20.41 2.51 10.29
N PRO A 321 20.21 3.19 11.43
CA PRO A 321 19.03 2.97 12.26
C PRO A 321 17.74 3.37 11.53
N THR A 322 16.70 2.57 11.75
CA THR A 322 15.36 2.78 11.21
C THR A 322 14.33 2.87 12.32
N ALA A 323 13.21 3.54 12.05
CA ALA A 323 12.10 3.68 12.98
C ALA A 323 10.76 3.69 12.26
N SER A 324 9.72 3.25 12.96
CA SER A 324 8.32 3.43 12.53
C SER A 324 7.98 4.92 12.50
N ASP A 325 7.11 5.33 11.57
CA ASP A 325 6.72 6.73 11.40
C ASP A 325 5.32 6.85 10.80
N THR A 326 4.64 7.97 11.08
CA THR A 326 3.31 8.26 10.56
C THR A 326 3.35 9.12 9.30
N VAL A 327 2.32 8.99 8.47
CA VAL A 327 2.06 9.88 7.34
C VAL A 327 0.85 10.76 7.62
N ASP A 328 0.77 11.88 6.92
CA ASP A 328 -0.32 12.83 7.06
C ASP A 328 -1.64 12.22 6.63
N ILE A 329 -2.68 12.54 7.38
CA ILE A 329 -4.06 12.21 7.06
C ILE A 329 -4.91 13.48 7.09
N SER A 330 -5.97 13.52 6.30
CA SER A 330 -6.90 14.65 6.29
C SER A 330 -8.31 14.23 5.89
N LEU A 331 -9.31 14.85 6.49
CA LEU A 331 -10.70 14.67 6.09
C LEU A 331 -10.96 15.44 4.77
N GLN A 332 -11.50 14.74 3.80
CA GLN A 332 -11.95 15.30 2.52
C GLN A 332 -13.48 15.37 2.54
N VAL A 333 -14.02 16.53 2.90
CA VAL A 333 -15.47 16.75 2.96
C VAL A 333 -16.04 16.83 1.57
N ARG A 334 -17.07 16.02 1.30
CA ARG A 334 -17.79 15.96 0.04
C ARG A 334 -19.31 15.94 0.27
N ARG A 335 -20.07 15.27 -0.61
CA ARG A 335 -21.53 15.34 -0.65
C ARG A 335 -22.24 14.19 0.07
N SER A 336 -21.53 13.21 0.62
CA SER A 336 -22.13 12.08 1.34
C SER A 336 -22.39 12.36 2.82
N THR A 337 -22.03 13.55 3.29
CA THR A 337 -22.29 14.03 4.66
C THR A 337 -23.04 15.34 4.65
N ARG A 338 -23.82 15.61 5.72
CA ARG A 338 -24.47 16.89 5.94
C ARG A 338 -23.39 17.96 6.16
N ALA A 339 -23.69 19.20 5.75
CA ALA A 339 -22.85 20.35 6.12
C ALA A 339 -22.92 20.55 7.64
N GLU A 340 -21.87 21.11 8.22
CA GLU A 340 -21.89 21.59 9.60
C GLU A 340 -23.00 22.63 9.77
N ASN A 341 -23.79 22.52 10.84
CA ASN A 341 -24.86 23.46 11.20
C ASN A 341 -24.30 24.73 11.84
#